data_c38364e5c24554b93ef61c573a8a886e
#
_entry.id   c38364e5c24554b93ef61c573a8a886e
#
_cell.length_a   1.000
_cell.length_b   1.000
_cell.length_c   1.000
_cell.angle_alpha   90.00
_cell.angle_beta   90.00
_cell.angle_gamma   90.00
#
_symmetry.space_group_name_H-M   'P 1'
#
loop_
_entity.id
_entity.type
_entity.pdbx_description
1 polymer ?
#
loop_
_entity_poly.entity_id
_entity_poly.type
_entity_poly.pdbx_seq_one_letter_code
_entity_poly.pdbx_strand_id
1 'polypeptide(L)'
;VSGDTGADAASGVVPAGLHRAVFLDRDGTLIRNDGDLGDPERVALLPGVAEGMRHLLGGGYRLVVVTNQGGVARGAYDESAVDATHARLEQVLRSATGLPAVITDFLHCPFHPQGTVERYRREHPWRKPQPGMLLEAARRHALHLPACWMVGDQERDVAAGAAAGCRSVLLGVPRAASAADYFARTLPEAAARILHEDAPQVLAGTVTLHALHADALADPQVRQAIVVAAESLAERSGVRLLQLDWSDGCMTATLEGGELVALGFAAELRRSTHRWWRARGELAPLWAGA
;
A
#
# COMPACT_ATOMS: atom_id res chain seq x y z
N VAL A 1 -25.49 -26.05 3.54
CA VAL A 1 -24.65 -25.13 4.35
C VAL A 1 -24.00 -24.17 3.37
N SER A 2 -24.63 -23.04 3.13
CA SER A 2 -24.18 -21.95 2.28
C SER A 2 -23.26 -21.07 3.13
N GLY A 3 -21.94 -21.13 2.88
CA GLY A 3 -20.93 -20.24 3.44
C GLY A 3 -20.88 -18.97 2.61
N ASP A 4 -21.17 -17.88 3.25
CA ASP A 4 -21.00 -16.50 2.79
C ASP A 4 -19.50 -16.22 2.57
N THR A 5 -19.07 -16.06 1.32
CA THR A 5 -17.69 -15.73 0.93
C THR A 5 -17.62 -14.48 0.04
N GLY A 6 -18.48 -13.50 0.30
CA GLY A 6 -18.67 -12.36 -0.60
C GLY A 6 -18.32 -10.96 -0.10
N ALA A 7 -17.68 -10.77 1.08
CA ALA A 7 -17.54 -9.42 1.66
C ALA A 7 -16.12 -8.95 2.03
N ASP A 8 -15.06 -9.75 1.85
CA ASP A 8 -13.72 -9.41 2.38
C ASP A 8 -12.67 -8.95 1.34
N ALA A 9 -13.06 -8.80 0.08
CA ALA A 9 -12.12 -8.41 -0.99
C ALA A 9 -11.77 -6.90 -1.03
N ALA A 10 -12.41 -6.07 -0.20
CA ALA A 10 -12.24 -4.60 -0.22
C ALA A 10 -11.45 -4.04 0.98
N SER A 11 -11.14 -4.83 2.01
CA SER A 11 -10.33 -4.34 3.13
C SER A 11 -8.88 -4.73 2.90
N GLY A 12 -7.96 -3.75 2.75
CA GLY A 12 -6.51 -3.96 2.68
C GLY A 12 -5.89 -4.54 3.97
N VAL A 13 -6.70 -5.17 4.82
CA VAL A 13 -6.29 -5.81 6.07
C VAL A 13 -5.69 -7.17 5.75
N VAL A 14 -4.40 -7.33 6.05
CA VAL A 14 -3.71 -8.61 5.89
C VAL A 14 -4.01 -9.50 7.11
N PRO A 15 -4.57 -10.70 6.91
CA PRO A 15 -4.83 -11.64 8.01
C PRO A 15 -3.56 -11.98 8.79
N ALA A 16 -3.72 -12.28 10.09
CA ALA A 16 -2.59 -12.65 10.96
C ALA A 16 -1.81 -13.84 10.38
N GLY A 17 -0.49 -13.73 10.36
CA GLY A 17 0.41 -14.75 9.81
C GLY A 17 0.59 -14.72 8.29
N LEU A 18 -0.14 -13.85 7.57
CA LEU A 18 0.10 -13.59 6.16
C LEU A 18 0.90 -12.30 5.96
N HIS A 19 1.46 -12.12 4.77
CA HIS A 19 2.29 -10.99 4.42
C HIS A 19 1.81 -10.35 3.10
N ARG A 20 2.15 -9.09 2.90
CA ARG A 20 1.97 -8.41 1.62
C ARG A 20 3.29 -8.34 0.86
N ALA A 21 3.22 -8.36 -0.45
CA ALA A 21 4.39 -8.29 -1.32
C ALA A 21 4.16 -7.41 -2.54
N VAL A 22 5.25 -6.93 -3.11
CA VAL A 22 5.27 -6.40 -4.46
C VAL A 22 6.05 -7.38 -5.32
N PHE A 23 5.37 -7.96 -6.31
CA PHE A 23 5.97 -8.71 -7.38
C PHE A 23 6.54 -7.75 -8.42
N LEU A 24 7.76 -7.98 -8.82
CA LEU A 24 8.51 -7.09 -9.72
C LEU A 24 8.96 -7.89 -10.94
N ASP A 25 8.62 -7.43 -12.14
CA ASP A 25 9.37 -7.92 -13.31
C ASP A 25 10.81 -7.44 -13.22
N ARG A 26 11.73 -8.11 -13.93
CA ARG A 26 13.15 -7.83 -13.91
C ARG A 26 13.55 -6.88 -15.04
N ASP A 27 13.37 -7.34 -16.27
CA ASP A 27 13.91 -6.70 -17.47
C ASP A 27 13.00 -5.58 -17.96
N GLY A 28 13.46 -4.32 -17.95
CA GLY A 28 12.63 -3.14 -18.26
C GLY A 28 11.92 -2.55 -17.04
N THR A 29 11.98 -3.23 -15.88
CA THR A 29 11.38 -2.78 -14.61
C THR A 29 12.46 -2.44 -13.58
N LEU A 30 13.39 -3.34 -13.32
CA LEU A 30 14.51 -3.15 -12.37
C LEU A 30 15.81 -2.84 -13.07
N ILE A 31 16.07 -3.51 -14.18
CA ILE A 31 17.29 -3.37 -14.97
C ILE A 31 16.96 -3.04 -16.42
N ARG A 32 17.96 -2.51 -17.12
CA ARG A 32 17.83 -2.24 -18.55
C ARG A 32 17.49 -3.52 -19.29
N ASN A 33 16.58 -3.41 -20.23
CA ASN A 33 16.21 -4.49 -21.13
C ASN A 33 16.94 -4.31 -22.47
N ASP A 34 18.12 -4.91 -22.58
CA ASP A 34 18.93 -4.91 -23.80
C ASP A 34 18.75 -6.21 -24.60
N GLY A 35 17.58 -6.83 -24.53
CA GLY A 35 17.26 -8.12 -25.11
C GLY A 35 17.47 -9.29 -24.14
N ASP A 36 17.87 -10.46 -24.65
CA ASP A 36 18.12 -11.64 -23.81
C ASP A 36 19.37 -11.43 -22.94
N LEU A 37 19.19 -11.09 -21.65
CA LEU A 37 20.27 -10.81 -20.72
C LEU A 37 20.60 -12.04 -19.86
N GLY A 38 21.67 -12.72 -20.22
CA GLY A 38 22.28 -13.83 -19.46
C GLY A 38 23.68 -13.52 -18.92
N ASP A 39 24.19 -12.31 -19.15
CA ASP A 39 25.52 -11.87 -18.69
C ASP A 39 25.39 -11.02 -17.42
N PRO A 40 25.87 -11.49 -16.25
CA PRO A 40 25.80 -10.74 -14.98
C PRO A 40 26.49 -9.36 -15.02
N GLU A 41 27.56 -9.22 -15.83
CA GLU A 41 28.31 -7.95 -15.91
C GLU A 41 27.50 -6.83 -16.60
N ARG A 42 26.47 -7.19 -17.36
CA ARG A 42 25.55 -6.24 -18.00
C ARG A 42 24.40 -5.79 -17.11
N VAL A 43 24.31 -6.25 -15.86
CA VAL A 43 23.28 -5.84 -14.91
C VAL A 43 23.46 -4.36 -14.54
N ALA A 44 22.55 -3.53 -15.00
CA ALA A 44 22.53 -2.10 -14.71
C ALA A 44 21.12 -1.68 -14.28
N LEU A 45 20.99 -1.14 -13.05
CA LEU A 45 19.71 -0.67 -12.53
C LEU A 45 19.16 0.48 -13.39
N LEU A 46 17.83 0.49 -13.55
CA LEU A 46 17.12 1.65 -14.05
C LEU A 46 17.16 2.78 -13.02
N PRO A 47 17.05 4.06 -13.46
CA PRO A 47 17.04 5.21 -12.55
C PRO A 47 15.96 5.08 -11.48
N GLY A 48 16.31 5.37 -10.23
CA GLY A 48 15.37 5.38 -9.10
C GLY A 48 15.02 4.00 -8.51
N VAL A 49 15.47 2.88 -9.10
CA VAL A 49 15.10 1.53 -8.63
C VAL A 49 15.45 1.33 -7.16
N ALA A 50 16.66 1.68 -6.73
CA ALA A 50 17.08 1.53 -5.33
C ALA A 50 16.23 2.37 -4.36
N GLU A 51 15.80 3.56 -4.79
CA GLU A 51 14.91 4.43 -4.02
C GLU A 51 13.52 3.81 -3.88
N GLY A 52 12.90 3.40 -4.99
CA GLY A 52 11.58 2.76 -4.98
C GLY A 52 11.56 1.50 -4.13
N MET A 53 12.61 0.67 -4.18
CA MET A 53 12.72 -0.53 -3.34
C MET A 53 12.83 -0.20 -1.85
N ARG A 54 13.61 0.83 -1.47
CA ARG A 54 13.67 1.27 -0.08
C ARG A 54 12.31 1.73 0.44
N HIS A 55 11.55 2.46 -0.37
CA HIS A 55 10.20 2.91 -0.02
C HIS A 55 9.26 1.71 0.21
N LEU A 56 9.24 0.74 -0.69
CA LEU A 56 8.39 -0.45 -0.56
C LEU A 56 8.78 -1.30 0.66
N LEU A 57 10.06 -1.54 0.88
CA LEU A 57 10.56 -2.25 2.07
C LEU A 57 10.23 -1.50 3.36
N GLY A 58 10.41 -0.16 3.38
CA GLY A 58 10.01 0.71 4.49
C GLY A 58 8.51 0.67 4.76
N GLY A 59 7.70 0.47 3.72
CA GLY A 59 6.25 0.23 3.82
C GLY A 59 5.87 -1.18 4.28
N GLY A 60 6.83 -2.07 4.56
CA GLY A 60 6.58 -3.42 5.08
C GLY A 60 6.22 -4.46 4.01
N TYR A 61 6.51 -4.19 2.74
CA TYR A 61 6.33 -5.18 1.67
C TYR A 61 7.52 -6.14 1.56
N ARG A 62 7.25 -7.40 1.26
CA ARG A 62 8.25 -8.31 0.71
C ARG A 62 8.41 -8.01 -0.78
N LEU A 63 9.63 -8.09 -1.31
CA LEU A 63 9.89 -7.87 -2.73
C LEU A 63 10.24 -9.21 -3.39
N VAL A 64 9.49 -9.59 -4.41
CA VAL A 64 9.69 -10.85 -5.12
C VAL A 64 9.85 -10.57 -6.61
N VAL A 65 10.95 -11.02 -7.19
CA VAL A 65 11.17 -10.91 -8.63
C VAL A 65 10.49 -12.08 -9.35
N VAL A 66 9.70 -11.77 -10.39
CA VAL A 66 9.00 -12.76 -11.23
C VAL A 66 9.24 -12.43 -12.70
N THR A 67 10.08 -13.22 -13.39
CA THR A 67 10.58 -12.86 -14.71
C THR A 67 10.48 -13.99 -15.74
N ASN A 68 10.09 -13.66 -16.98
CA ASN A 68 10.13 -14.57 -18.12
C ASN A 68 11.53 -14.58 -18.72
N GLN A 69 12.22 -15.71 -18.65
CA GLN A 69 13.58 -15.89 -19.17
C GLN A 69 13.58 -16.81 -20.40
N GLY A 70 12.85 -16.40 -21.43
CA GLY A 70 12.73 -17.13 -22.69
C GLY A 70 14.03 -17.30 -23.47
N GLY A 71 15.09 -16.54 -23.13
CA GLY A 71 16.44 -16.73 -23.68
C GLY A 71 17.00 -18.14 -23.46
N VAL A 72 16.62 -18.75 -22.30
CA VAL A 72 16.98 -20.16 -22.03
C VAL A 72 16.35 -21.11 -23.06
N ALA A 73 15.05 -20.94 -23.36
CA ALA A 73 14.38 -21.74 -24.37
C ALA A 73 14.92 -21.49 -25.79
N ARG A 74 15.47 -20.31 -26.06
CA ARG A 74 16.12 -19.97 -27.34
C ARG A 74 17.57 -20.39 -27.40
N GLY A 75 18.14 -20.91 -26.30
CA GLY A 75 19.56 -21.32 -26.26
C GLY A 75 20.56 -20.15 -26.22
N ALA A 76 20.09 -18.94 -25.89
CA ALA A 76 20.96 -17.76 -25.76
C ALA A 76 21.85 -17.83 -24.51
N TYR A 77 21.39 -18.46 -23.46
CA TYR A 77 22.08 -18.75 -22.21
C TYR A 77 21.32 -19.87 -21.47
N ASP A 78 21.88 -20.39 -20.40
CA ASP A 78 21.30 -21.45 -19.58
C ASP A 78 20.72 -20.91 -18.27
N GLU A 79 20.11 -21.78 -17.45
CA GLU A 79 19.54 -21.40 -16.16
C GLU A 79 20.61 -20.94 -15.16
N SER A 80 21.84 -21.45 -15.25
CA SER A 80 22.93 -21.01 -14.38
C SER A 80 23.34 -19.56 -14.64
N ALA A 81 23.23 -19.09 -15.87
CA ALA A 81 23.42 -17.68 -16.22
C ALA A 81 22.29 -16.79 -15.68
N VAL A 82 21.05 -17.31 -15.64
CA VAL A 82 19.92 -16.60 -14.98
C VAL A 82 20.20 -16.45 -13.49
N ASP A 83 20.62 -17.52 -12.82
CA ASP A 83 20.93 -17.51 -11.38
C ASP A 83 22.10 -16.56 -11.07
N ALA A 84 23.16 -16.55 -11.89
CA ALA A 84 24.27 -15.62 -11.76
C ALA A 84 23.82 -14.16 -11.95
N THR A 85 22.92 -13.90 -12.90
CA THR A 85 22.33 -12.58 -13.11
C THR A 85 21.48 -12.13 -11.91
N HIS A 86 20.71 -13.03 -11.29
CA HIS A 86 19.95 -12.75 -10.10
C HIS A 86 20.85 -12.44 -8.89
N ALA A 87 21.90 -13.24 -8.70
CA ALA A 87 22.89 -12.99 -7.65
C ALA A 87 23.59 -11.62 -7.84
N ARG A 88 23.92 -11.27 -9.07
CA ARG A 88 24.50 -9.97 -9.40
C ARG A 88 23.53 -8.83 -9.15
N LEU A 89 22.26 -8.99 -9.53
CA LEU A 89 21.22 -8.01 -9.28
C LEU A 89 21.06 -7.74 -7.76
N GLU A 90 20.97 -8.80 -6.95
CA GLU A 90 20.90 -8.65 -5.49
C GLU A 90 22.14 -7.92 -4.94
N GLN A 91 23.34 -8.23 -5.41
CA GLN A 91 24.57 -7.55 -5.00
C GLN A 91 24.52 -6.05 -5.33
N VAL A 92 24.10 -5.70 -6.55
CA VAL A 92 24.00 -4.29 -6.99
C VAL A 92 22.92 -3.55 -6.18
N LEU A 93 21.77 -4.19 -5.93
CA LEU A 93 20.69 -3.63 -5.11
C LEU A 93 21.14 -3.40 -3.67
N ARG A 94 21.81 -4.34 -3.04
CA ARG A 94 22.37 -4.19 -1.69
C ARG A 94 23.35 -3.02 -1.60
N SER A 95 24.24 -2.89 -2.58
CA SER A 95 25.17 -1.77 -2.66
C SER A 95 24.45 -0.42 -2.82
N ALA A 96 23.42 -0.36 -3.68
CA ALA A 96 22.69 0.87 -3.99
C ALA A 96 21.69 1.29 -2.90
N THR A 97 21.13 0.33 -2.18
CA THR A 97 20.16 0.58 -1.09
C THR A 97 20.81 0.74 0.28
N GLY A 98 22.00 0.17 0.49
CA GLY A 98 22.66 0.05 1.80
C GLY A 98 22.02 -1.02 2.70
N LEU A 99 21.13 -1.87 2.19
CA LEU A 99 20.42 -2.89 2.95
C LEU A 99 21.12 -4.26 2.84
N PRO A 100 21.07 -5.11 3.87
CA PRO A 100 21.72 -6.43 3.88
C PRO A 100 21.05 -7.45 2.95
N ALA A 101 19.76 -7.27 2.67
CA ALA A 101 18.97 -8.04 1.72
C ALA A 101 17.86 -7.16 1.15
N VAL A 102 17.54 -7.29 -0.12
CA VAL A 102 16.53 -6.47 -0.82
C VAL A 102 15.43 -7.36 -1.38
N ILE A 103 15.79 -8.46 -2.04
CA ILE A 103 14.81 -9.37 -2.67
C ILE A 103 14.57 -10.57 -1.76
N THR A 104 13.29 -10.87 -1.53
CA THR A 104 12.84 -12.03 -0.75
C THR A 104 13.00 -13.33 -1.51
N ASP A 105 12.68 -13.34 -2.81
CA ASP A 105 12.78 -14.52 -3.69
C ASP A 105 12.90 -14.10 -5.16
N PHE A 106 13.50 -14.96 -5.96
CA PHE A 106 13.58 -14.84 -7.39
C PHE A 106 12.93 -16.06 -8.04
N LEU A 107 11.88 -15.83 -8.84
CA LEU A 107 11.24 -16.85 -9.65
C LEU A 107 11.40 -16.49 -11.12
N HIS A 108 11.81 -17.45 -11.93
CA HIS A 108 11.93 -17.27 -13.37
C HIS A 108 11.29 -18.40 -14.15
N CYS A 109 10.81 -18.08 -15.34
CA CYS A 109 10.27 -19.05 -16.28
C CYS A 109 11.20 -19.22 -17.47
N PRO A 110 11.91 -20.35 -17.61
CA PRO A 110 12.80 -20.59 -18.74
C PRO A 110 12.06 -21.07 -20.00
N PHE A 111 10.77 -21.38 -19.90
CA PHE A 111 9.97 -21.97 -20.97
C PHE A 111 9.47 -20.94 -21.99
N HIS A 112 9.42 -21.35 -23.27
CA HIS A 112 8.82 -20.57 -24.35
C HIS A 112 8.28 -21.53 -25.44
N PRO A 113 7.01 -21.36 -25.93
CA PRO A 113 6.42 -22.27 -26.89
C PRO A 113 7.16 -22.31 -28.24
N GLN A 114 7.84 -21.22 -28.59
CA GLN A 114 8.66 -21.11 -29.80
C GLN A 114 10.17 -21.24 -29.51
N GLY A 115 10.55 -21.89 -28.41
CA GLY A 115 11.93 -22.14 -28.06
C GLY A 115 12.58 -23.14 -29.03
N THR A 116 13.92 -23.05 -29.20
CA THR A 116 14.73 -24.00 -29.99
C THR A 116 15.27 -25.16 -29.16
N VAL A 117 15.40 -24.96 -27.85
CA VAL A 117 15.83 -26.00 -26.91
C VAL A 117 14.62 -26.85 -26.51
N GLU A 118 14.60 -28.14 -26.96
CA GLU A 118 13.44 -29.04 -26.89
C GLU A 118 12.84 -29.12 -25.45
N ARG A 119 13.67 -29.30 -24.42
CA ARG A 119 13.23 -29.44 -23.02
C ARG A 119 12.49 -28.21 -22.50
N TYR A 120 12.70 -27.04 -23.10
CA TYR A 120 12.05 -25.78 -22.70
C TYR A 120 10.98 -25.30 -23.69
N ARG A 121 10.80 -25.99 -24.82
CA ARG A 121 9.84 -25.62 -25.86
C ARG A 121 8.43 -26.10 -25.52
N ARG A 122 7.76 -25.38 -24.64
CA ARG A 122 6.34 -25.64 -24.27
C ARG A 122 5.72 -24.41 -23.60
N GLU A 123 4.40 -24.38 -23.54
CA GLU A 123 3.67 -23.52 -22.61
C GLU A 123 3.93 -23.99 -21.17
N HIS A 124 3.95 -23.03 -20.25
CA HIS A 124 4.19 -23.33 -18.84
C HIS A 124 3.38 -22.40 -17.93
N PRO A 125 2.77 -22.88 -16.82
CA PRO A 125 1.98 -22.07 -15.88
C PRO A 125 2.76 -20.91 -15.25
N TRP A 126 4.09 -20.99 -15.21
CA TRP A 126 4.96 -19.91 -14.70
C TRP A 126 5.21 -18.80 -15.72
N ARG A 127 4.90 -19.03 -17.00
CA ARG A 127 5.16 -18.01 -18.01
C ARG A 127 4.09 -16.94 -17.99
N LYS A 128 4.42 -15.70 -17.59
CA LYS A 128 3.52 -14.55 -17.71
C LYS A 128 3.01 -14.40 -19.16
N PRO A 129 1.71 -14.27 -19.40
CA PRO A 129 0.65 -13.77 -18.50
C PRO A 129 0.03 -14.81 -17.54
N GLN A 130 0.51 -16.05 -17.47
CA GLN A 130 0.03 -17.01 -16.48
C GLN A 130 0.51 -16.65 -15.08
N PRO A 131 -0.31 -16.87 -14.01
CA PRO A 131 -0.01 -16.43 -12.65
C PRO A 131 0.92 -17.36 -11.85
N GLY A 132 1.41 -18.45 -12.42
CA GLY A 132 2.03 -19.53 -11.66
C GLY A 132 3.24 -19.15 -10.80
N MET A 133 4.07 -18.18 -11.22
CA MET A 133 5.16 -17.68 -10.38
C MET A 133 4.64 -16.92 -9.16
N LEU A 134 3.59 -16.10 -9.32
CA LEU A 134 2.99 -15.33 -8.23
C LEU A 134 2.33 -16.26 -7.20
N LEU A 135 1.58 -17.27 -7.69
CA LEU A 135 0.93 -18.28 -6.84
C LEU A 135 1.96 -19.11 -6.06
N GLU A 136 3.05 -19.51 -6.70
CA GLU A 136 4.13 -20.25 -6.04
C GLU A 136 4.84 -19.41 -4.98
N ALA A 137 5.15 -18.15 -5.27
CA ALA A 137 5.71 -17.23 -4.29
C ALA A 137 4.77 -17.02 -3.10
N ALA A 138 3.45 -16.88 -3.38
CA ALA A 138 2.45 -16.74 -2.31
C ALA A 138 2.44 -17.94 -1.38
N ARG A 139 2.53 -19.15 -1.93
CA ARG A 139 2.62 -20.39 -1.16
C ARG A 139 3.91 -20.47 -0.32
N ARG A 140 5.07 -20.12 -0.90
CA ARG A 140 6.38 -20.17 -0.21
C ARG A 140 6.48 -19.18 0.94
N HIS A 141 5.91 -18.00 0.74
CA HIS A 141 6.12 -16.85 1.62
C HIS A 141 4.87 -16.44 2.40
N ALA A 142 3.81 -17.26 2.43
CA ALA A 142 2.54 -16.96 3.09
C ALA A 142 2.02 -15.55 2.71
N LEU A 143 1.89 -15.27 1.39
CA LEU A 143 1.44 -13.97 0.92
C LEU A 143 -0.09 -13.93 0.77
N HIS A 144 -0.68 -12.80 1.15
CA HIS A 144 -2.09 -12.50 0.91
C HIS A 144 -2.23 -11.76 -0.42
N LEU A 145 -2.50 -12.52 -1.50
CA LEU A 145 -2.51 -11.98 -2.86
C LEU A 145 -3.38 -10.73 -3.08
N PRO A 146 -4.59 -10.62 -2.47
CA PRO A 146 -5.39 -9.39 -2.57
C PRO A 146 -4.70 -8.13 -2.00
N ALA A 147 -3.74 -8.29 -1.09
CA ALA A 147 -2.92 -7.19 -0.56
C ALA A 147 -1.55 -7.08 -1.24
N CYS A 148 -1.33 -7.83 -2.32
CA CYS A 148 -0.11 -7.78 -3.12
C CYS A 148 -0.28 -6.95 -4.39
N TRP A 149 0.85 -6.54 -4.96
CA TRP A 149 0.92 -5.78 -6.19
C TRP A 149 1.82 -6.46 -7.20
N MET A 150 1.49 -6.34 -8.48
CA MET A 150 2.39 -6.66 -9.59
C MET A 150 2.84 -5.38 -10.28
N VAL A 151 4.15 -5.18 -10.40
CA VAL A 151 4.75 -4.03 -11.10
C VAL A 151 5.60 -4.57 -12.25
N GLY A 152 5.35 -4.10 -13.45
CA GLY A 152 6.06 -4.49 -14.67
C GLY A 152 5.91 -3.46 -15.76
N ASP A 153 6.63 -3.64 -16.88
CA ASP A 153 6.63 -2.73 -18.04
C ASP A 153 5.78 -3.26 -19.21
N GLN A 154 5.19 -4.46 -19.08
CA GLN A 154 4.44 -5.14 -20.13
C GLN A 154 3.04 -5.55 -19.67
N GLU A 155 2.09 -5.60 -20.62
CA GLU A 155 0.71 -6.05 -20.36
C GLU A 155 0.62 -7.49 -19.83
N ARG A 156 1.60 -8.34 -20.15
CA ARG A 156 1.68 -9.71 -19.60
C ARG A 156 1.92 -9.73 -18.10
N ASP A 157 2.53 -8.68 -17.55
CA ASP A 157 2.75 -8.52 -16.11
C ASP A 157 1.44 -8.17 -15.41
N VAL A 158 0.72 -7.19 -15.97
CA VAL A 158 -0.62 -6.80 -15.54
C VAL A 158 -1.56 -8.01 -15.55
N ALA A 159 -1.60 -8.74 -16.67
CA ALA A 159 -2.45 -9.91 -16.81
C ALA A 159 -2.10 -11.02 -15.82
N ALA A 160 -0.81 -11.26 -15.54
CA ALA A 160 -0.37 -12.23 -14.53
C ALA A 160 -0.77 -11.79 -13.12
N GLY A 161 -0.65 -10.51 -12.78
CA GLY A 161 -1.10 -9.91 -11.51
C GLY A 161 -2.61 -10.10 -11.32
N ALA A 162 -3.42 -9.69 -12.30
CA ALA A 162 -4.87 -9.84 -12.28
C ALA A 162 -5.31 -11.30 -12.14
N ALA A 163 -4.67 -12.23 -12.90
CA ALA A 163 -4.96 -13.66 -12.81
C ALA A 163 -4.58 -14.28 -11.45
N ALA A 164 -3.65 -13.68 -10.72
CA ALA A 164 -3.28 -14.08 -9.36
C ALA A 164 -4.16 -13.41 -8.28
N GLY A 165 -5.00 -12.43 -8.64
CA GLY A 165 -5.80 -11.65 -7.69
C GLY A 165 -5.04 -10.51 -7.03
N CYS A 166 -3.95 -10.03 -7.65
CA CYS A 166 -3.18 -8.87 -7.22
C CYS A 166 -3.63 -7.61 -7.96
N ARG A 167 -3.44 -6.45 -7.35
CA ARG A 167 -3.47 -5.17 -8.05
C ARG A 167 -2.19 -4.98 -8.87
N SER A 168 -2.21 -4.04 -9.82
CA SER A 168 -1.12 -3.86 -10.76
C SER A 168 -0.75 -2.40 -11.01
N VAL A 169 0.54 -2.16 -11.24
CA VAL A 169 1.08 -0.90 -11.73
C VAL A 169 1.88 -1.18 -13.00
N LEU A 170 1.47 -0.60 -14.12
CA LEU A 170 2.22 -0.66 -15.37
C LEU A 170 3.21 0.50 -15.44
N LEU A 171 4.48 0.17 -15.63
CA LEU A 171 5.53 1.17 -15.83
C LEU A 171 5.56 1.65 -17.27
N GLY A 172 5.72 2.96 -17.44
CA GLY A 172 5.82 3.61 -18.74
C GLY A 172 4.71 4.61 -19.02
N VAL A 173 4.38 4.78 -20.30
CA VAL A 173 3.33 5.72 -20.73
C VAL A 173 1.98 5.02 -20.66
N PRO A 174 0.93 5.69 -20.13
CA PRO A 174 -0.43 5.15 -20.11
C PRO A 174 -0.89 4.68 -21.50
N ARG A 175 -1.51 3.50 -21.56
CA ARG A 175 -2.03 2.88 -22.78
C ARG A 175 -3.54 2.69 -22.64
N ALA A 176 -4.31 3.18 -23.62
CA ALA A 176 -5.78 3.15 -23.56
C ALA A 176 -6.39 1.74 -23.44
N ALA A 177 -5.68 0.71 -23.90
CA ALA A 177 -6.14 -0.69 -23.88
C ALA A 177 -5.58 -1.49 -22.69
N SER A 178 -4.86 -0.87 -21.76
CA SER A 178 -4.29 -1.56 -20.60
C SER A 178 -5.35 -1.84 -19.53
N ALA A 179 -5.26 -3.01 -18.91
CA ALA A 179 -6.07 -3.41 -17.76
C ALA A 179 -5.36 -3.13 -16.41
N ALA A 180 -4.25 -2.36 -16.42
CA ALA A 180 -3.53 -1.99 -15.21
C ALA A 180 -4.40 -1.10 -14.31
N ASP A 181 -4.38 -1.36 -12.99
CA ASP A 181 -5.09 -0.52 -12.02
C ASP A 181 -4.48 0.89 -11.97
N TYR A 182 -3.16 0.99 -12.13
CA TYR A 182 -2.42 2.25 -12.11
C TYR A 182 -1.27 2.27 -13.12
N PHE A 183 -0.84 3.49 -13.44
CA PHE A 183 0.35 3.76 -14.27
C PHE A 183 1.36 4.57 -13.48
N ALA A 184 2.64 4.31 -13.71
CA ALA A 184 3.75 5.08 -13.19
C ALA A 184 4.88 5.14 -14.23
N ARG A 185 5.67 6.20 -14.24
CA ARG A 185 6.81 6.30 -15.17
C ARG A 185 8.03 5.57 -14.66
N THR A 186 8.16 5.47 -13.33
CA THR A 186 9.33 4.94 -12.64
C THR A 186 8.93 4.10 -11.44
N LEU A 187 9.83 3.27 -10.93
CA LEU A 187 9.58 2.50 -9.73
C LEU A 187 9.32 3.36 -8.47
N PRO A 188 10.00 4.51 -8.23
CA PRO A 188 9.63 5.42 -7.14
C PRO A 188 8.19 5.93 -7.23
N GLU A 189 7.71 6.31 -8.42
CA GLU A 189 6.31 6.71 -8.60
C GLU A 189 5.34 5.55 -8.32
N ALA A 190 5.66 4.34 -8.78
CA ALA A 190 4.88 3.15 -8.47
C ALA A 190 4.85 2.86 -6.97
N ALA A 191 6.00 2.96 -6.29
CA ALA A 191 6.11 2.77 -4.84
C ALA A 191 5.27 3.80 -4.08
N ALA A 192 5.34 5.08 -4.46
CA ALA A 192 4.54 6.14 -3.85
C ALA A 192 3.02 5.87 -4.04
N ARG A 193 2.60 5.42 -5.22
CA ARG A 193 1.21 5.05 -5.49
C ARG A 193 0.76 3.87 -4.61
N ILE A 194 1.54 2.79 -4.57
CA ILE A 194 1.26 1.59 -3.76
C ILE A 194 1.12 1.97 -2.27
N LEU A 195 2.05 2.74 -1.74
CA LEU A 195 2.03 3.16 -0.34
C LEU A 195 0.84 4.08 -0.03
N HIS A 196 0.45 4.93 -0.97
CA HIS A 196 -0.73 5.80 -0.83
C HIS A 196 -2.03 4.99 -0.80
N GLU A 197 -2.19 4.04 -1.73
CA GLU A 197 -3.39 3.20 -1.84
C GLU A 197 -3.55 2.25 -0.64
N ASP A 198 -2.44 1.77 -0.08
CA ASP A 198 -2.43 0.86 1.06
C ASP A 198 -2.19 1.58 2.40
N ALA A 199 -2.10 2.91 2.38
CA ALA A 199 -2.09 3.68 3.62
C ALA A 199 -3.39 3.38 4.38
N PRO A 200 -3.31 3.11 5.70
CA PRO A 200 -4.52 2.97 6.48
C PRO A 200 -5.35 4.22 6.29
N GLN A 201 -6.55 4.06 5.75
CA GLN A 201 -7.49 5.17 5.67
C GLN A 201 -7.81 5.56 7.11
N VAL A 202 -7.33 6.72 7.51
CA VAL A 202 -7.72 7.32 8.78
C VAL A 202 -9.19 7.64 8.65
N LEU A 203 -10.05 6.76 9.17
CA LEU A 203 -11.47 7.06 9.29
C LEU A 203 -11.58 8.28 10.19
N ALA A 204 -11.85 9.43 9.60
CA ALA A 204 -12.13 10.64 10.34
C ALA A 204 -13.62 10.68 10.66
N GLY A 205 -13.96 10.76 11.94
CA GLY A 205 -15.31 11.06 12.41
C GLY A 205 -15.40 12.55 12.74
N THR A 206 -16.45 13.19 12.28
CA THR A 206 -16.72 14.61 12.57
C THR A 206 -17.98 14.75 13.40
N VAL A 207 -17.92 15.55 14.45
CA VAL A 207 -19.08 15.87 15.29
C VAL A 207 -19.16 17.36 15.53
N THR A 208 -20.39 17.91 15.44
CA THR A 208 -20.68 19.33 15.71
C THR A 208 -21.48 19.46 16.99
N LEU A 209 -21.01 20.28 17.91
CA LEU A 209 -21.70 20.68 19.11
C LEU A 209 -22.23 22.12 18.95
N HIS A 210 -23.53 22.30 19.18
CA HIS A 210 -24.18 23.60 19.11
C HIS A 210 -24.29 24.18 20.54
N ALA A 211 -23.88 25.41 20.74
CA ALA A 211 -24.10 26.12 21.99
C ALA A 211 -25.58 26.47 22.12
N LEU A 212 -26.09 26.47 23.35
CA LEU A 212 -27.46 26.89 23.62
C LEU A 212 -27.66 28.40 23.32
N HIS A 213 -26.62 29.19 23.60
CA HIS A 213 -26.55 30.61 23.26
C HIS A 213 -25.31 30.83 22.38
N ALA A 214 -25.52 31.32 21.17
CA ALA A 214 -24.43 31.49 20.19
C ALA A 214 -23.28 32.37 20.72
N ASP A 215 -23.61 33.42 21.49
CA ASP A 215 -22.65 34.35 22.08
C ASP A 215 -21.71 33.68 23.10
N ALA A 216 -22.08 32.53 23.69
CA ALA A 216 -21.21 31.82 24.63
C ALA A 216 -19.90 31.37 23.98
N LEU A 217 -19.92 31.00 22.71
CA LEU A 217 -18.72 30.63 21.97
C LEU A 217 -17.98 31.83 21.36
N ALA A 218 -18.49 33.04 21.49
CA ALA A 218 -17.76 34.25 21.13
C ALA A 218 -16.72 34.64 22.21
N ASP A 219 -16.94 34.22 23.48
CA ASP A 219 -16.00 34.46 24.57
C ASP A 219 -14.69 33.65 24.37
N PRO A 220 -13.53 34.31 24.26
CA PRO A 220 -12.24 33.63 24.10
C PRO A 220 -11.89 32.68 25.26
N GLN A 221 -12.35 32.99 26.50
CA GLN A 221 -12.09 32.14 27.65
C GLN A 221 -12.89 30.84 27.58
N VAL A 222 -14.09 30.89 27.05
CA VAL A 222 -14.94 29.70 26.84
C VAL A 222 -14.33 28.81 25.76
N ARG A 223 -13.90 29.39 24.64
CA ARG A 223 -13.21 28.65 23.59
C ARG A 223 -11.97 27.98 24.12
N GLN A 224 -11.13 28.71 24.85
CA GLN A 224 -9.88 28.16 25.40
C GLN A 224 -10.14 26.99 26.36
N ALA A 225 -11.17 27.11 27.22
CA ALA A 225 -11.53 26.02 28.13
C ALA A 225 -12.03 24.78 27.39
N ILE A 226 -12.79 24.95 26.30
CA ILE A 226 -13.22 23.84 25.42
C ILE A 226 -12.03 23.18 24.72
N VAL A 227 -11.09 23.97 24.19
CA VAL A 227 -9.85 23.44 23.56
C VAL A 227 -9.08 22.58 24.56
N VAL A 228 -8.78 23.11 25.73
CA VAL A 228 -8.04 22.38 26.79
C VAL A 228 -8.80 21.10 27.19
N ALA A 229 -10.12 21.17 27.32
CA ALA A 229 -10.92 19.99 27.66
C ALA A 229 -10.89 18.93 26.52
N ALA A 230 -10.95 19.37 25.27
CA ALA A 230 -10.90 18.48 24.10
C ALA A 230 -9.53 17.81 23.97
N GLU A 231 -8.43 18.56 24.08
CA GLU A 231 -7.06 18.03 24.03
C GLU A 231 -6.81 17.04 25.18
N SER A 232 -7.17 17.41 26.42
CA SER A 232 -7.03 16.52 27.58
C SER A 232 -7.90 15.25 27.47
N LEU A 233 -9.07 15.34 26.86
CA LEU A 233 -9.93 14.19 26.62
C LEU A 233 -9.32 13.28 25.55
N ALA A 234 -8.83 13.85 24.45
CA ALA A 234 -8.17 13.13 23.37
C ALA A 234 -6.97 12.32 23.89
N GLU A 235 -6.11 12.96 24.69
CA GLU A 235 -4.96 12.32 25.32
C GLU A 235 -5.36 11.15 26.22
N ARG A 236 -6.33 11.36 27.12
CA ARG A 236 -6.77 10.30 28.05
C ARG A 236 -7.50 9.14 27.40
N SER A 237 -8.20 9.38 26.30
CA SER A 237 -8.96 8.36 25.58
C SER A 237 -8.12 7.64 24.51
N GLY A 238 -6.89 8.12 24.23
CA GLY A 238 -6.06 7.60 23.14
C GLY A 238 -6.61 7.91 21.75
N VAL A 239 -7.56 8.84 21.65
CA VAL A 239 -8.16 9.28 20.38
C VAL A 239 -7.39 10.48 19.87
N ARG A 240 -7.00 10.46 18.60
CA ARG A 240 -6.30 11.59 18.00
C ARG A 240 -7.29 12.65 17.52
N LEU A 241 -7.21 13.84 18.10
CA LEU A 241 -7.92 15.03 17.63
C LEU A 241 -7.18 15.61 16.42
N LEU A 242 -7.86 15.64 15.28
CA LEU A 242 -7.28 16.10 14.00
C LEU A 242 -7.50 17.60 13.81
N GLN A 243 -8.70 18.09 14.13
CA GLN A 243 -9.07 19.48 13.91
C GLN A 243 -10.19 19.93 14.85
N LEU A 244 -10.19 21.21 15.24
CA LEU A 244 -11.29 21.90 15.88
C LEU A 244 -11.62 23.16 15.08
N ASP A 245 -12.86 23.24 14.60
CA ASP A 245 -13.37 24.39 13.87
C ASP A 245 -14.48 25.10 14.65
N TRP A 246 -14.59 26.39 14.42
CA TRP A 246 -15.57 27.26 15.06
C TRP A 246 -16.40 27.97 14.00
N SER A 247 -17.69 27.95 14.16
CA SER A 247 -18.65 28.73 13.38
C SER A 247 -19.68 29.36 14.33
N ASP A 248 -20.61 30.17 13.81
CA ASP A 248 -21.57 30.88 14.62
C ASP A 248 -22.38 29.95 15.54
N GLY A 249 -22.04 29.98 16.84
CA GLY A 249 -22.69 29.16 17.85
C GLY A 249 -22.38 27.67 17.83
N CYS A 250 -21.39 27.25 17.03
CA CYS A 250 -21.02 25.83 16.87
C CYS A 250 -19.54 25.60 17.05
N MET A 251 -19.17 24.43 17.56
CA MET A 251 -17.83 23.85 17.52
C MET A 251 -17.87 22.50 16.83
N THR A 252 -17.00 22.28 15.87
CA THR A 252 -16.87 21.02 15.14
C THR A 252 -15.53 20.40 15.47
N ALA A 253 -15.56 19.14 15.93
CA ALA A 253 -14.36 18.35 16.19
C ALA A 253 -14.25 17.24 15.14
N THR A 254 -13.08 17.11 14.52
CA THR A 254 -12.70 16.01 13.65
C THR A 254 -11.68 15.12 14.35
N LEU A 255 -11.98 13.83 14.45
CA LEU A 255 -11.23 12.84 15.22
C LEU A 255 -10.84 11.64 14.35
N GLU A 256 -9.73 11.03 14.66
CA GLU A 256 -9.37 9.72 14.12
C GLU A 256 -10.22 8.63 14.80
N GLY A 257 -10.82 7.70 14.01
CA GLY A 257 -11.57 6.56 14.53
C GLY A 257 -13.04 6.48 14.09
N GLY A 258 -13.48 7.33 13.16
CA GLY A 258 -14.80 7.27 12.55
C GLY A 258 -15.93 7.89 13.41
N GLU A 259 -17.17 7.77 12.93
CA GLU A 259 -18.34 8.49 13.47
C GLU A 259 -18.67 8.09 14.91
N LEU A 260 -18.59 6.81 15.27
CA LEU A 260 -18.89 6.34 16.63
C LEU A 260 -17.90 6.88 17.67
N VAL A 261 -16.63 7.00 17.30
CA VAL A 261 -15.59 7.60 18.16
C VAL A 261 -15.88 9.08 18.34
N ALA A 262 -16.25 9.79 17.27
CA ALA A 262 -16.59 11.20 17.33
C ALA A 262 -17.83 11.47 18.22
N LEU A 263 -18.85 10.63 18.12
CA LEU A 263 -20.05 10.73 18.96
C LEU A 263 -19.73 10.47 20.44
N GLY A 264 -18.94 9.44 20.75
CA GLY A 264 -18.49 9.15 22.11
C GLY A 264 -17.67 10.29 22.71
N PHE A 265 -16.74 10.83 21.92
CA PHE A 265 -15.94 11.98 22.30
C PHE A 265 -16.79 13.22 22.59
N ALA A 266 -17.76 13.53 21.72
CA ALA A 266 -18.67 14.65 21.90
C ALA A 266 -19.49 14.55 23.21
N ALA A 267 -19.99 13.36 23.50
CA ALA A 267 -20.75 13.13 24.72
C ALA A 267 -19.91 13.40 25.99
N GLU A 268 -18.64 12.98 25.99
CA GLU A 268 -17.73 13.20 27.11
C GLU A 268 -17.26 14.66 27.19
N LEU A 269 -16.99 15.29 26.06
CA LEU A 269 -16.63 16.71 25.98
C LEU A 269 -17.78 17.59 26.50
N ARG A 270 -19.02 17.28 26.12
CA ARG A 270 -20.20 17.96 26.67
C ARG A 270 -20.27 17.87 28.19
N ARG A 271 -20.07 16.69 28.76
CA ARG A 271 -20.10 16.46 30.21
C ARG A 271 -19.02 17.25 30.94
N SER A 272 -17.78 17.24 30.43
CA SER A 272 -16.66 17.91 31.07
C SER A 272 -16.76 19.43 31.00
N THR A 273 -17.11 19.98 29.84
CA THR A 273 -17.27 21.42 29.62
C THR A 273 -18.51 21.97 30.30
N HIS A 274 -19.64 21.22 30.39
CA HIS A 274 -20.81 21.61 31.14
C HIS A 274 -20.52 21.73 32.65
N ARG A 275 -19.75 20.81 33.23
CA ARG A 275 -19.31 20.86 34.63
C ARG A 275 -18.50 22.13 34.91
N TRP A 276 -17.57 22.47 34.05
CA TRP A 276 -16.76 23.68 34.13
C TRP A 276 -17.64 24.95 34.01
N TRP A 277 -18.56 24.95 33.03
CA TRP A 277 -19.49 26.06 32.79
C TRP A 277 -20.38 26.36 34.00
N ARG A 278 -20.94 25.34 34.63
CA ARG A 278 -21.74 25.46 35.84
C ARG A 278 -20.95 26.01 37.03
N ALA A 279 -19.67 25.66 37.14
CA ALA A 279 -18.79 26.18 38.19
C ALA A 279 -18.53 27.69 38.09
N ARG A 280 -18.78 28.32 36.94
CA ARG A 280 -18.75 29.79 36.74
C ARG A 280 -20.03 30.50 37.21
N GLY A 281 -21.00 29.77 37.68
CA GLY A 281 -22.29 30.32 38.13
C GLY A 281 -23.37 30.38 37.04
N GLU A 282 -23.07 29.83 35.85
CA GLU A 282 -24.03 29.82 34.76
C GLU A 282 -25.17 28.80 35.00
N LEU A 283 -26.40 29.25 34.92
CA LEU A 283 -27.59 28.43 35.23
C LEU A 283 -28.05 27.61 34.00
N ALA A 284 -27.92 28.15 32.81
CA ALA A 284 -28.27 27.47 31.56
C ALA A 284 -27.15 26.49 31.12
N PRO A 285 -27.46 25.40 30.39
CA PRO A 285 -26.44 24.54 29.85
C PRO A 285 -25.64 25.25 28.74
N LEU A 286 -24.36 24.89 28.58
CA LEU A 286 -23.52 25.43 27.52
C LEU A 286 -23.99 24.96 26.15
N TRP A 287 -24.33 23.67 26.04
CA TRP A 287 -24.67 23.02 24.78
C TRP A 287 -26.18 22.78 24.62
N ALA A 288 -26.66 22.95 23.39
CA ALA A 288 -28.05 22.65 23.05
C ALA A 288 -28.29 21.13 23.06
N GLY A 289 -29.48 20.69 23.38
CA GLY A 289 -29.87 19.27 23.37
C GLY A 289 -29.15 18.43 24.43
N ALA A 290 -28.90 19.00 25.62
CA ALA A 290 -28.37 18.29 26.79
C ALA A 290 -29.47 17.61 27.56
#